data_dc666f4c399c0d9a84375d3957833b56
#
_entry.id   dc666f4c399c0d9a84375d3957833b56
#
_cell.length_a   1.000
_cell.length_b   1.000
_cell.length_c   1.000
_cell.angle_alpha   90.00
_cell.angle_beta   90.00
_cell.angle_gamma   90.00
#
_symmetry.space_group_name_H-M   'P 1'
#
loop_
_entity.id
_entity.type
_entity.pdbx_description
1 polymer ?
#
loop_
_entity_poly.entity_id
_entity_poly.type
_entity_poly.pdbx_seq_one_letter_code
_entity_poly.pdbx_strand_id
1 'polypeptide(L)'
;MFPSVLDNAKVLYYTPPGHYGDLYLTTGELEDHIVYRAVCQYPDDNKYYLFDCNEEYEVITDWLCDSLREAMQAAQDSNQEKIIWIQA
;
A
#
# COMPACT_ATOMS: atom_id res chain seq x y z
N MET A 1 -2.66 15.66 2.13
CA MET A 1 -2.36 14.90 3.36
C MET A 1 -2.85 13.46 3.21
N PHE A 2 -2.04 12.52 3.60
CA PHE A 2 -2.42 11.10 3.47
C PHE A 2 -3.57 10.77 4.44
N PRO A 3 -4.58 10.01 4.00
CA PRO A 3 -5.70 9.64 4.88
C PRO A 3 -5.25 8.83 6.09
N SER A 4 -5.93 9.00 7.22
CA SER A 4 -5.68 8.20 8.43
C SER A 4 -6.35 6.83 8.38
N VAL A 5 -7.32 6.65 7.48
CA VAL A 5 -8.09 5.42 7.28
C VAL A 5 -8.22 5.15 5.79
N LEU A 6 -8.01 3.90 5.39
CA LEU A 6 -8.22 3.42 4.03
C LEU A 6 -9.08 2.16 4.11
N ASP A 7 -10.19 2.13 3.38
CA ASP A 7 -11.11 0.98 3.36
C ASP A 7 -11.45 0.46 4.77
N ASN A 8 -11.70 1.39 5.70
CA ASN A 8 -12.02 1.10 7.11
C ASN A 8 -10.84 0.56 7.93
N ALA A 9 -9.65 0.48 7.37
CA ALA A 9 -8.44 0.08 8.09
C ALA A 9 -7.65 1.30 8.54
N LYS A 10 -7.07 1.25 9.73
CA LYS A 10 -6.21 2.31 10.25
C LYS A 10 -4.88 2.29 9.51
N VAL A 11 -4.46 3.42 8.99
CA VAL A 11 -3.15 3.58 8.37
C VAL A 11 -2.09 3.70 9.47
N LEU A 12 -1.09 2.82 9.43
CA LEU A 12 0.03 2.82 10.38
C LEU A 12 1.26 3.49 9.78
N TYR A 13 1.57 3.17 8.54
CA TYR A 13 2.68 3.75 7.78
C TYR A 13 2.26 3.95 6.34
N TYR A 14 2.83 4.95 5.71
CA TYR A 14 2.60 5.20 4.29
C TYR A 14 3.86 5.76 3.64
N THR A 15 3.88 5.76 2.31
CA THR A 15 5.01 6.28 1.54
C THR A 15 4.72 7.68 1.03
N PRO A 16 5.75 8.48 0.72
CA PRO A 16 5.56 9.66 -0.12
C PRO A 16 5.05 9.25 -1.50
N PRO A 17 4.46 10.19 -2.26
CA PRO A 17 4.04 9.89 -3.62
C PRO A 17 5.24 9.49 -4.49
N GLY A 18 5.03 8.52 -5.36
CA GLY A 18 6.06 8.02 -6.25
C GLY A 18 5.47 7.12 -7.31
N HIS A 19 6.33 6.36 -7.98
CA HIS A 19 5.92 5.35 -8.95
C HIS A 19 6.34 3.99 -8.41
N TYR A 20 5.41 3.30 -7.76
CA TYR A 20 5.67 2.01 -7.11
C TYR A 20 5.27 0.82 -7.97
N GLY A 21 4.59 1.05 -9.07
CA GLY A 21 4.18 0.03 -10.00
C GLY A 21 2.98 0.48 -10.82
N ASP A 22 2.50 -0.42 -11.67
CA ASP A 22 1.35 -0.18 -12.53
C ASP A 22 0.40 -1.36 -12.45
N LEU A 23 -0.89 -1.08 -12.55
CA LEU A 23 -1.92 -2.09 -12.62
C LEU A 23 -2.45 -2.16 -14.05
N TYR A 24 -2.47 -3.36 -14.64
CA TYR A 24 -2.92 -3.59 -15.99
C TYR A 24 -4.18 -4.45 -16.02
N LEU A 25 -5.05 -4.17 -16.98
CA LEU A 25 -6.17 -5.04 -17.28
C LEU A 25 -5.67 -6.33 -17.95
N THR A 26 -6.50 -7.37 -17.97
CA THR A 26 -6.18 -8.62 -18.66
C THR A 26 -5.94 -8.44 -20.15
N THR A 27 -6.47 -7.35 -20.74
CA THR A 27 -6.23 -6.96 -22.13
C THR A 27 -4.84 -6.37 -22.37
N GLY A 28 -4.07 -6.08 -21.30
CA GLY A 28 -2.77 -5.43 -21.37
C GLY A 28 -2.82 -3.91 -21.31
N GLU A 29 -4.04 -3.33 -21.24
CA GLU A 29 -4.18 -1.88 -21.10
C GLU A 29 -3.89 -1.43 -19.68
N LEU A 30 -3.26 -0.26 -19.54
CA LEU A 30 -3.00 0.34 -18.23
C LEU A 30 -4.32 0.73 -17.58
N GLU A 31 -4.55 0.22 -16.36
CA GLU A 31 -5.73 0.59 -15.57
C GLU A 31 -5.41 1.73 -14.61
N ASP A 32 -4.29 1.64 -13.91
CA ASP A 32 -3.93 2.65 -12.90
C ASP A 32 -2.45 2.57 -12.55
N HIS A 33 -1.95 3.63 -11.89
CA HIS A 33 -0.61 3.70 -11.34
C HIS A 33 -0.64 3.53 -9.82
N ILE A 34 0.35 2.84 -9.28
CA ILE A 34 0.55 2.76 -7.83
C ILE A 34 1.41 3.95 -7.41
N VAL A 35 0.77 4.93 -6.78
CA VAL A 35 1.41 6.20 -6.38
C VAL A 35 1.81 6.17 -4.91
N TYR A 36 1.08 5.42 -4.07
CA TYR A 36 1.36 5.27 -2.65
C TYR A 36 1.27 3.82 -2.23
N ARG A 37 2.03 3.48 -1.19
CA ARG A 37 1.87 2.23 -0.46
C ARG A 37 1.60 2.55 1.00
N ALA A 38 0.73 1.76 1.63
CA ALA A 38 0.38 1.95 3.03
C ALA A 38 0.28 0.62 3.74
N VAL A 39 0.75 0.59 4.97
CA VAL A 39 0.55 -0.56 5.86
C VAL A 39 -0.58 -0.20 6.81
N CYS A 40 -1.62 -1.01 6.80
CA CYS A 40 -2.86 -0.74 7.53
C CYS A 40 -3.28 -1.95 8.37
N GLN A 41 -4.16 -1.69 9.33
CA GLN A 41 -4.68 -2.73 10.21
C GLN A 41 -6.15 -2.43 10.52
N TYR A 42 -7.00 -3.46 10.40
CA TYR A 42 -8.40 -3.33 10.79
C TYR A 42 -8.53 -3.38 12.31
N PRO A 43 -9.57 -2.73 12.88
CA PRO A 43 -9.87 -2.84 14.30
C PRO A 43 -10.09 -4.32 14.68
N ASP A 44 -9.58 -4.71 15.84
CA ASP A 44 -9.73 -6.08 16.38
C ASP A 44 -9.09 -7.19 15.53
N ASP A 45 -8.26 -6.83 14.57
CA ASP A 45 -7.53 -7.78 13.73
C ASP A 45 -6.04 -7.73 14.10
N ASN A 46 -5.40 -8.89 14.21
CA ASN A 46 -3.98 -9.00 14.47
C ASN A 46 -3.13 -9.13 13.20
N LYS A 47 -3.77 -9.05 12.03
CA LYS A 47 -3.09 -9.08 10.75
C LYS A 47 -2.85 -7.66 10.23
N TYR A 48 -1.97 -7.57 9.25
CA TYR A 48 -1.61 -6.30 8.61
C TYR A 48 -1.89 -6.42 7.12
N TYR A 49 -2.20 -5.30 6.50
CA TYR A 49 -2.46 -5.24 5.07
C TYR A 49 -1.52 -4.26 4.42
N LEU A 50 -0.91 -4.68 3.32
CA LEU A 50 -0.18 -3.78 2.44
C LEU A 50 -1.16 -3.33 1.37
N PHE A 51 -1.52 -2.06 1.37
CA PHE A 51 -2.40 -1.46 0.37
C PHE A 51 -1.57 -0.68 -0.64
N ASP A 52 -1.86 -0.89 -1.91
CA ASP A 52 -1.35 -0.07 -3.01
C ASP A 52 -2.45 0.88 -3.42
N CYS A 53 -2.13 2.16 -3.51
CA CYS A 53 -3.11 3.21 -3.76
C CYS A 53 -2.72 4.04 -4.98
N ASN A 54 -3.73 4.55 -5.70
CA ASN A 54 -3.53 5.51 -6.77
C ASN A 54 -3.35 6.93 -6.22
N GLU A 55 -3.24 7.91 -7.11
CA GLU A 55 -3.05 9.32 -6.69
C GLU A 55 -4.26 9.91 -5.96
N GLU A 56 -5.42 9.30 -6.07
CA GLU A 56 -6.65 9.72 -5.39
C GLU A 56 -6.84 8.99 -4.05
N TYR A 57 -5.83 8.26 -3.59
CA TYR A 57 -5.86 7.47 -2.36
C TYR A 57 -6.85 6.32 -2.40
N GLU A 58 -7.23 5.87 -3.58
CA GLU A 58 -8.06 4.68 -3.73
C GLU A 58 -7.17 3.44 -3.61
N VAL A 59 -7.62 2.47 -2.82
CA VAL A 59 -6.93 1.18 -2.69
C VAL A 59 -7.21 0.35 -3.95
N ILE A 60 -6.19 0.05 -4.71
CA ILE A 60 -6.31 -0.68 -5.98
C ILE A 60 -5.83 -2.12 -5.88
N THR A 61 -4.95 -2.42 -4.94
CA THR A 61 -4.57 -3.79 -4.59
C THR A 61 -4.35 -3.90 -3.09
N ASP A 62 -4.54 -5.10 -2.55
CA ASP A 62 -4.29 -5.38 -1.15
C ASP A 62 -3.55 -6.70 -0.97
N TRP A 63 -2.80 -6.80 0.11
CA TRP A 63 -2.01 -7.98 0.43
C TRP A 63 -2.05 -8.21 1.93
N LEU A 64 -2.56 -9.39 2.34
CA LEU A 64 -2.62 -9.79 3.74
C LEU A 64 -1.25 -10.26 4.22
N CYS A 65 -0.81 -9.73 5.35
CA CYS A 65 0.46 -10.09 5.97
C CYS A 65 0.26 -10.45 7.44
N ASP A 66 1.10 -11.34 7.96
CA ASP A 66 1.00 -11.81 9.34
C ASP A 66 1.63 -10.85 10.35
N SER A 67 2.51 -9.97 9.90
CA SER A 67 3.20 -9.01 10.77
C SER A 67 3.48 -7.71 10.02
N LEU A 68 3.73 -6.66 10.79
CA LEU A 68 4.18 -5.37 10.25
C LEU A 68 5.47 -5.54 9.44
N ARG A 69 6.42 -6.31 9.97
CA ARG A 69 7.69 -6.56 9.30
C ARG A 69 7.49 -7.25 7.95
N GLU A 70 6.60 -8.23 7.90
CA GLU A 70 6.27 -8.93 6.66
C GLU A 70 5.68 -7.99 5.62
N ALA A 71 4.76 -7.10 6.04
CA ALA A 71 4.16 -6.12 5.14
C ALA A 71 5.20 -5.17 4.57
N MET A 72 6.09 -4.66 5.40
CA MET A 72 7.16 -3.77 4.95
C MET A 72 8.16 -4.48 4.05
N GLN A 73 8.49 -5.73 4.36
CA GLN A 73 9.39 -6.54 3.55
C GLN A 73 8.78 -6.86 2.19
N ALA A 74 7.48 -7.20 2.14
CA ALA A 74 6.78 -7.45 0.89
C ALA A 74 6.80 -6.22 -0.02
N ALA A 75 6.58 -5.05 0.55
CA ALA A 75 6.67 -3.79 -0.20
C ALA A 75 8.09 -3.56 -0.74
N GLN A 76 9.10 -3.80 0.08
CA GLN A 76 10.50 -3.60 -0.32
C GLN A 76 10.92 -4.60 -1.39
N ASP A 77 10.48 -5.84 -1.30
CA ASP A 77 10.85 -6.90 -2.26
C ASP A 77 10.33 -6.60 -3.68
N SER A 78 9.25 -5.85 -3.79
CA SER A 78 8.69 -5.45 -5.08
C SER A 78 9.14 -4.06 -5.54
N ASN A 79 10.12 -3.46 -4.85
CA ASN A 79 10.62 -2.12 -5.17
C ASN A 79 12.13 -2.14 -5.32
N GLN A 80 12.65 -1.49 -6.38
CA GLN A 80 14.10 -1.47 -6.64
C GLN A 80 14.85 -0.57 -5.66
N GLU A 81 14.24 0.55 -5.29
CA GLU A 81 14.84 1.51 -4.38
C GLU A 81 14.33 1.26 -2.96
N LYS A 82 15.12 1.72 -1.98
CA LYS A 82 14.68 1.65 -0.60
C LYS A 82 13.43 2.47 -0.38
N ILE A 83 12.38 1.84 0.15
CA ILE A 83 11.13 2.52 0.48
C ILE A 83 11.34 3.38 1.72
N ILE A 84 10.83 4.61 1.66
CA ILE A 84 10.80 5.53 2.80
C ILE A 84 9.40 5.44 3.41
N TRP A 85 9.34 5.08 4.69
CA TRP A 85 8.08 4.98 5.41
C TRP A 85 7.87 6.19 6.30
N ILE A 86 6.66 6.73 6.25
CA ILE A 86 6.22 7.82 7.10
C ILE A 86 5.24 7.22 8.11
N GLN A 87 5.50 7.44 9.39
CA GLN A 87 4.59 6.97 10.43
C GLN A 87 3.35 7.87 10.47
N ALA A 88 2.19 7.23 10.44
CA ALA A 88 0.93 7.94 10.49
C ALA A 88 0.62 8.52 11.89
#